data_a09566bb17cec8f674524bd1dd3a4f52
#
_entry.id   a09566bb17cec8f674524bd1dd3a4f52
#
_cell.length_a   1.000
_cell.length_b   1.000
_cell.length_c   1.000
_cell.angle_alpha   90.00
_cell.angle_beta   90.00
_cell.angle_gamma   90.00
#
_symmetry.space_group_name_H-M   'P 1'
#
loop_
_entity.id
_entity.type
_entity.pdbx_description
1 polymer ?
#
loop_
_entity_poly.entity_id
_entity_poly.type
_entity_poly.pdbx_seq_one_letter_code
_entity_poly.pdbx_strand_id
1 'polypeptide(L)'
;FVPSADVDVHQLSQAQEQGAYGAIVPHALRGQTDDIQIPLIYAEPTMGQLGKLVSDMAGNPSDALAVFAITGKNREIVESEVRNLADFLHMLGNPVGVISSSDSQSLERFLNLGYPLSAIDMQRTMAVCAEAGAAAVILALDEETLREDALQSVSVDVLACDDNGLSDAEVAKLVAKFGCAVGKQTRIAGRTQESDLLAEQA
;
A
#
# COMPACT_ATOMS: atom_id res chain seq x y z
N PHE A 1 5.50 6.33 16.50
CA PHE A 1 4.34 5.41 16.56
C PHE A 1 3.10 6.13 16.05
N VAL A 2 2.43 5.55 15.09
CA VAL A 2 1.17 6.04 14.53
C VAL A 2 0.13 4.97 14.86
N PRO A 3 -0.86 5.28 15.69
CA PRO A 3 -1.84 4.28 16.11
C PRO A 3 -2.88 3.97 15.05
N SER A 4 -3.41 2.76 15.07
CA SER A 4 -4.71 2.44 14.49
C SER A 4 -5.85 3.10 15.30
N ALA A 5 -7.08 3.09 14.79
CA ALA A 5 -8.22 3.84 15.35
C ALA A 5 -8.55 3.61 16.84
N ASP A 6 -8.06 2.51 17.44
CA ASP A 6 -8.36 2.08 18.82
C ASP A 6 -7.12 2.05 19.70
N VAL A 7 -6.42 3.18 19.84
CA VAL A 7 -5.25 3.27 20.71
C VAL A 7 -5.64 3.44 22.15
N ASP A 8 -5.05 2.60 23.01
CA ASP A 8 -5.08 2.75 24.45
C ASP A 8 -3.69 3.12 25.02
N VAL A 9 -3.69 3.47 26.31
CA VAL A 9 -2.46 3.84 27.03
C VAL A 9 -1.47 2.67 27.11
N HIS A 10 -1.95 1.43 27.13
CA HIS A 10 -1.11 0.24 27.19
C HIS A 10 -0.30 0.07 25.89
N GLN A 11 -0.90 0.30 24.75
CA GLN A 11 -0.20 0.27 23.45
C GLN A 11 0.85 1.38 23.34
N LEU A 12 0.59 2.56 23.92
CA LEU A 12 1.58 3.64 23.99
C LEU A 12 2.77 3.26 24.86
N SER A 13 2.53 2.63 26.02
CA SER A 13 3.60 2.13 26.88
C SER A 13 4.44 1.07 26.17
N GLN A 14 3.79 0.13 25.48
CA GLN A 14 4.48 -0.86 24.66
C GLN A 14 5.34 -0.23 23.54
N ALA A 15 4.79 0.77 22.84
CA ALA A 15 5.53 1.48 21.81
C ALA A 15 6.77 2.19 22.38
N GLN A 16 6.64 2.79 23.56
CA GLN A 16 7.76 3.40 24.28
C GLN A 16 8.84 2.37 24.65
N GLU A 17 8.44 1.21 25.20
CA GLU A 17 9.36 0.11 25.53
C GLU A 17 10.10 -0.45 24.31
N GLN A 18 9.43 -0.43 23.15
CA GLN A 18 9.99 -0.83 21.86
C GLN A 18 10.87 0.26 21.21
N GLY A 19 11.07 1.40 21.89
CA GLY A 19 11.96 2.45 21.44
C GLY A 19 11.33 3.48 20.50
N ALA A 20 10.03 3.69 20.55
CA ALA A 20 9.40 4.78 19.81
C ALA A 20 9.93 6.14 20.28
N TYR A 21 10.30 7.01 19.35
CA TYR A 21 10.79 8.37 19.64
C TYR A 21 9.67 9.39 19.88
N GLY A 22 8.43 9.03 19.59
CA GLY A 22 7.24 9.87 19.77
C GLY A 22 6.00 9.14 19.27
N ALA A 23 4.84 9.67 19.60
CA ALA A 23 3.57 9.11 19.14
C ALA A 23 2.57 10.19 18.74
N ILE A 24 1.76 9.90 17.73
CA ILE A 24 0.54 10.64 17.42
C ILE A 24 -0.60 9.95 18.16
N VAL A 25 -1.37 10.67 18.93
CA VAL A 25 -2.42 10.12 19.79
C VAL A 25 -3.72 10.92 19.66
N PRO A 26 -4.89 10.27 19.77
CA PRO A 26 -6.15 10.98 19.73
C PRO A 26 -6.32 11.92 20.93
N HIS A 27 -7.06 13.00 20.74
CA HIS A 27 -7.34 13.98 21.80
C HIS A 27 -8.03 13.36 23.02
N ALA A 28 -8.77 12.26 22.84
CA ALA A 28 -9.47 11.56 23.93
C ALA A 28 -8.52 11.01 25.01
N LEU A 29 -7.26 10.76 24.69
CA LEU A 29 -6.27 10.26 25.66
C LEU A 29 -5.56 11.36 26.44
N ARG A 30 -5.91 12.63 26.20
CA ARG A 30 -5.31 13.75 26.94
C ARG A 30 -5.65 13.66 28.43
N GLY A 31 -4.62 13.66 29.29
CA GLY A 31 -4.74 13.50 30.75
C GLY A 31 -4.75 12.04 31.23
N GLN A 32 -4.58 11.07 30.32
CA GLN A 32 -4.42 9.64 30.66
C GLN A 32 -3.00 9.11 30.35
N THR A 33 -2.12 9.99 29.90
CA THR A 33 -0.77 9.64 29.39
C THR A 33 0.37 10.16 30.26
N ASP A 34 0.11 10.39 31.55
CA ASP A 34 1.10 10.96 32.48
C ASP A 34 2.34 10.07 32.68
N ASP A 35 2.19 8.76 32.51
CA ASP A 35 3.29 7.78 32.60
C ASP A 35 4.09 7.62 31.30
N ILE A 36 3.68 8.25 30.21
CA ILE A 36 4.33 8.18 28.92
C ILE A 36 5.40 9.27 28.82
N GLN A 37 6.65 8.86 28.61
CA GLN A 37 7.82 9.76 28.61
C GLN A 37 8.24 10.23 27.21
N ILE A 38 7.72 9.58 26.13
CA ILE A 38 8.00 10.01 24.75
C ILE A 38 7.13 11.22 24.38
N PRO A 39 7.60 12.11 23.48
CA PRO A 39 6.81 13.22 22.97
C PRO A 39 5.49 12.76 22.35
N LEU A 40 4.39 13.38 22.73
CA LEU A 40 3.05 13.08 22.24
C LEU A 40 2.51 14.24 21.39
N ILE A 41 2.02 13.93 20.21
CA ILE A 41 1.30 14.84 19.32
C ILE A 41 -0.18 14.45 19.38
N TYR A 42 -1.00 15.30 19.97
CA TYR A 42 -2.45 15.08 20.05
C TYR A 42 -3.10 15.53 18.74
N ALA A 43 -3.48 14.58 17.91
CA ALA A 43 -4.12 14.81 16.60
C ALA A 43 -4.96 13.61 16.18
N GLU A 44 -5.93 13.85 15.32
CA GLU A 44 -6.78 12.84 14.68
C GLU A 44 -6.62 12.96 13.15
N PRO A 45 -5.46 12.55 12.62
CA PRO A 45 -5.21 12.65 11.19
C PRO A 45 -6.11 11.70 10.42
N THR A 46 -6.55 12.12 9.24
CA THR A 46 -7.20 11.24 8.27
C THR A 46 -6.21 10.20 7.73
N MET A 47 -6.71 9.09 7.17
CA MET A 47 -5.84 8.08 6.55
C MET A 47 -4.99 8.66 5.42
N GLY A 48 -5.53 9.59 4.63
CA GLY A 48 -4.75 10.31 3.63
C GLY A 48 -3.60 11.14 4.20
N GLN A 49 -3.81 11.81 5.33
CA GLN A 49 -2.74 12.56 6.01
C GLN A 49 -1.68 11.63 6.61
N LEU A 50 -2.10 10.48 7.17
CA LEU A 50 -1.19 9.46 7.66
C LEU A 50 -0.40 8.81 6.52
N GLY A 51 -1.06 8.43 5.43
CA GLY A 51 -0.41 7.88 4.26
C GLY A 51 0.65 8.83 3.70
N LYS A 52 0.31 10.13 3.59
CA LYS A 52 1.28 11.13 3.14
C LYS A 52 2.46 11.28 4.11
N LEU A 53 2.20 11.35 5.40
CA LEU A 53 3.26 11.47 6.41
C LEU A 53 4.23 10.28 6.33
N VAL A 54 3.69 9.06 6.25
CA VAL A 54 4.52 7.84 6.18
C VAL A 54 5.27 7.76 4.85
N SER A 55 4.63 8.16 3.73
CA SER A 55 5.28 8.24 2.43
C SER A 55 6.46 9.23 2.45
N ASP A 56 6.24 10.45 2.97
CA ASP A 56 7.30 11.47 3.10
C ASP A 56 8.46 10.96 4.00
N MET A 57 8.15 10.27 5.10
CA MET A 57 9.15 9.66 5.98
C MET A 57 9.92 8.51 5.33
N ALA A 58 9.28 7.76 4.45
CA ALA A 58 9.86 6.67 3.68
C ALA A 58 10.59 7.14 2.40
N GLY A 59 10.65 8.45 2.14
CA GLY A 59 11.30 9.02 0.97
C GLY A 59 10.46 8.93 -0.31
N ASN A 60 9.14 8.87 -0.19
CA ASN A 60 8.19 8.75 -1.31
C ASN A 60 8.52 7.57 -2.25
N PRO A 61 8.50 6.34 -1.76
CA PRO A 61 9.00 5.18 -2.52
C PRO A 61 8.27 4.94 -3.84
N SER A 62 7.00 5.35 -3.98
CA SER A 62 6.27 5.26 -5.24
C SER A 62 6.80 6.20 -6.34
N ASP A 63 7.58 7.23 -5.99
CA ASP A 63 8.20 8.10 -7.00
C ASP A 63 9.48 7.47 -7.59
N ALA A 64 10.05 6.50 -6.87
CA ALA A 64 11.28 5.80 -7.27
C ALA A 64 11.00 4.44 -7.94
N LEU A 65 9.78 3.94 -7.87
CA LEU A 65 9.37 2.63 -8.35
C LEU A 65 8.27 2.78 -9.41
N ALA A 66 8.32 1.97 -10.47
CA ALA A 66 7.15 1.77 -11.31
C ALA A 66 6.16 0.85 -10.57
N VAL A 67 4.94 1.33 -10.32
CA VAL A 67 3.94 0.61 -9.53
C VAL A 67 2.87 -0.01 -10.42
N PHE A 68 2.81 -1.34 -10.42
CA PHE A 68 1.82 -2.14 -11.15
C PHE A 68 0.83 -2.74 -10.15
N ALA A 69 -0.45 -2.45 -10.30
CA ALA A 69 -1.51 -3.07 -9.51
C ALA A 69 -2.32 -4.02 -10.38
N ILE A 70 -2.57 -5.24 -9.92
CA ILE A 70 -3.34 -6.26 -10.64
C ILE A 70 -4.54 -6.65 -9.79
N THR A 71 -5.73 -6.61 -10.38
CA THR A 71 -6.99 -6.99 -9.72
C THR A 71 -7.85 -7.89 -10.60
N GLY A 72 -8.73 -8.66 -9.97
CA GLY A 72 -9.66 -9.56 -10.65
C GLY A 72 -10.61 -10.22 -9.67
N LYS A 73 -11.60 -10.95 -10.17
CA LYS A 73 -12.54 -11.72 -9.33
C LYS A 73 -11.93 -13.02 -8.77
N ASN A 74 -11.03 -13.62 -9.53
CA ASN A 74 -10.39 -14.87 -9.12
C ASN A 74 -9.00 -14.58 -8.61
N ARG A 75 -8.81 -14.76 -7.31
CA ARG A 75 -7.54 -14.55 -6.63
C ARG A 75 -6.40 -15.38 -7.24
N GLU A 76 -6.64 -16.66 -7.56
CA GLU A 76 -5.60 -17.53 -8.12
C GLU A 76 -5.08 -16.99 -9.47
N ILE A 77 -5.99 -16.39 -10.27
CA ILE A 77 -5.63 -15.74 -11.53
C ILE A 77 -4.81 -14.47 -11.23
N VAL A 78 -5.26 -13.61 -10.31
CA VAL A 78 -4.52 -12.40 -9.92
C VAL A 78 -3.12 -12.75 -9.45
N GLU A 79 -2.96 -13.74 -8.57
CA GLU A 79 -1.66 -14.20 -8.09
C GLU A 79 -0.78 -14.79 -9.21
N SER A 80 -1.39 -15.48 -10.16
CA SER A 80 -0.68 -15.98 -11.35
C SER A 80 -0.19 -14.82 -12.23
N GLU A 81 -1.04 -13.81 -12.47
CA GLU A 81 -0.68 -12.65 -13.28
C GLU A 81 0.40 -11.79 -12.61
N VAL A 82 0.34 -11.63 -11.28
CA VAL A 82 1.40 -10.96 -10.51
C VAL A 82 2.75 -11.66 -10.71
N ARG A 83 2.77 -12.98 -10.62
CA ARG A 83 3.99 -13.78 -10.83
C ARG A 83 4.47 -13.73 -12.28
N ASN A 84 3.56 -13.91 -13.25
CA ASN A 84 3.89 -13.86 -14.67
C ASN A 84 4.50 -12.51 -15.06
N LEU A 85 3.95 -11.41 -14.56
CA LEU A 85 4.49 -10.08 -14.82
C LEU A 85 5.86 -9.89 -14.15
N ALA A 86 6.04 -10.40 -12.92
CA ALA A 86 7.31 -10.34 -12.23
C ALA A 86 8.39 -11.10 -12.99
N ASP A 87 8.10 -12.33 -13.41
CA ASP A 87 9.02 -13.16 -14.21
C ASP A 87 9.35 -12.49 -15.54
N PHE A 88 8.35 -11.91 -16.20
CA PHE A 88 8.55 -11.20 -17.47
C PHE A 88 9.47 -9.99 -17.32
N LEU A 89 9.23 -9.14 -16.31
CA LEU A 89 10.08 -7.98 -16.05
C LEU A 89 11.49 -8.41 -15.65
N HIS A 90 11.61 -9.47 -14.86
CA HIS A 90 12.92 -10.04 -14.49
C HIS A 90 13.70 -10.54 -15.72
N MET A 91 13.04 -11.25 -16.65
CA MET A 91 13.66 -11.67 -17.91
C MET A 91 14.13 -10.49 -18.77
N LEU A 92 13.49 -9.35 -18.66
CA LEU A 92 13.92 -8.09 -19.31
C LEU A 92 15.08 -7.40 -18.57
N GLY A 93 15.56 -7.97 -17.47
CA GLY A 93 16.64 -7.41 -16.67
C GLY A 93 16.21 -6.34 -15.68
N ASN A 94 14.91 -6.18 -15.42
CA ASN A 94 14.40 -5.25 -14.42
C ASN A 94 14.27 -5.94 -13.06
N PRO A 95 14.94 -5.46 -12.01
CA PRO A 95 14.74 -5.97 -10.66
C PRO A 95 13.36 -5.53 -10.14
N VAL A 96 12.57 -6.46 -9.62
CA VAL A 96 11.19 -6.21 -9.19
C VAL A 96 10.94 -6.63 -7.75
N GLY A 97 10.01 -5.93 -7.08
CA GLY A 97 9.38 -6.38 -5.86
C GLY A 97 7.98 -6.94 -6.16
N VAL A 98 7.55 -7.91 -5.39
CA VAL A 98 6.20 -8.49 -5.44
C VAL A 98 5.53 -8.30 -4.09
N ILE A 99 4.28 -7.88 -4.08
CA ILE A 99 3.46 -7.72 -2.88
C ILE A 99 2.14 -8.45 -3.08
N SER A 100 2.01 -9.60 -2.47
CA SER A 100 0.80 -10.43 -2.47
C SER A 100 0.72 -11.21 -1.16
N SER A 101 -0.48 -11.47 -0.67
CA SER A 101 -0.70 -12.24 0.56
C SER A 101 -0.20 -13.68 0.46
N SER A 102 -0.06 -14.24 -0.75
CA SER A 102 0.51 -15.58 -0.96
C SER A 102 2.03 -15.59 -1.02
N ASP A 103 2.66 -14.53 -1.55
CA ASP A 103 4.09 -14.49 -1.78
C ASP A 103 4.57 -13.04 -1.97
N SER A 104 5.30 -12.52 -0.99
CA SER A 104 5.90 -11.20 -1.11
C SER A 104 7.40 -11.27 -1.10
N GLN A 105 8.00 -10.60 -2.07
CA GLN A 105 9.43 -10.60 -2.31
C GLN A 105 9.95 -9.20 -2.64
N SER A 106 11.15 -8.90 -2.15
CA SER A 106 11.97 -7.80 -2.65
C SER A 106 13.13 -8.39 -3.41
N LEU A 107 13.13 -8.30 -4.73
CA LEU A 107 14.02 -9.04 -5.61
C LEU A 107 13.86 -10.57 -5.36
N GLU A 108 14.92 -11.25 -4.95
CA GLU A 108 14.91 -12.68 -4.62
C GLU A 108 14.69 -12.96 -3.12
N ARG A 109 14.51 -11.92 -2.30
CA ARG A 109 14.36 -12.05 -0.87
C ARG A 109 12.89 -12.06 -0.46
N PHE A 110 12.46 -13.15 0.18
CA PHE A 110 11.14 -13.22 0.78
C PHE A 110 10.95 -12.19 1.89
N LEU A 111 9.78 -11.54 1.87
CA LEU A 111 9.35 -10.59 2.90
C LEU A 111 8.31 -11.26 3.79
N ASN A 112 8.63 -11.38 5.08
CA ASN A 112 7.65 -11.89 6.06
C ASN A 112 6.77 -10.74 6.55
N LEU A 113 5.62 -10.55 5.88
CA LEU A 113 4.68 -9.46 6.14
C LEU A 113 3.44 -9.97 6.86
N GLY A 114 2.85 -9.12 7.70
CA GLY A 114 1.56 -9.38 8.36
C GLY A 114 0.41 -8.87 7.52
N TYR A 115 -0.33 -9.77 6.88
CA TYR A 115 -1.47 -9.42 6.02
C TYR A 115 -2.79 -9.31 6.78
N PRO A 116 -3.73 -8.50 6.27
CA PRO A 116 -3.62 -7.54 5.17
C PRO A 116 -2.81 -6.29 5.57
N LEU A 117 -2.06 -5.71 4.62
CA LEU A 117 -1.16 -4.59 4.85
C LEU A 117 -1.92 -3.27 5.08
N SER A 118 -1.50 -2.51 6.08
CA SER A 118 -1.94 -1.12 6.27
C SER A 118 -1.17 -0.15 5.37
N ALA A 119 -1.61 1.12 5.32
CA ALA A 119 -0.87 2.17 4.60
C ALA A 119 0.58 2.32 5.08
N ILE A 120 0.81 2.15 6.38
CA ILE A 120 2.15 2.22 6.97
C ILE A 120 3.01 1.05 6.50
N ASP A 121 2.46 -0.17 6.55
CA ASP A 121 3.17 -1.38 6.13
C ASP A 121 3.47 -1.34 4.63
N MET A 122 2.52 -0.84 3.83
CA MET A 122 2.69 -0.68 2.39
C MET A 122 3.83 0.27 2.06
N GLN A 123 3.86 1.47 2.63
CA GLN A 123 4.93 2.44 2.40
C GLN A 123 6.29 1.91 2.83
N ARG A 124 6.37 1.21 3.98
CA ARG A 124 7.60 0.57 4.44
C ARG A 124 8.06 -0.55 3.51
N THR A 125 7.14 -1.38 3.04
CA THR A 125 7.47 -2.47 2.11
C THR A 125 7.99 -1.94 0.79
N MET A 126 7.35 -0.90 0.25
CA MET A 126 7.82 -0.23 -0.96
C MET A 126 9.19 0.41 -0.76
N ALA A 127 9.44 1.05 0.38
CA ALA A 127 10.76 1.61 0.71
C ALA A 127 11.83 0.52 0.75
N VAL A 128 11.55 -0.65 1.35
CA VAL A 128 12.47 -1.81 1.34
C VAL A 128 12.76 -2.28 -0.07
N CYS A 129 11.76 -2.31 -0.95
CA CYS A 129 11.97 -2.66 -2.36
C CYS A 129 12.85 -1.63 -3.08
N ALA A 130 12.58 -0.33 -2.88
CA ALA A 130 13.36 0.75 -3.48
C ALA A 130 14.82 0.74 -2.98
N GLU A 131 15.04 0.59 -1.67
CA GLU A 131 16.38 0.49 -1.07
C GLU A 131 17.16 -0.73 -1.54
N ALA A 132 16.47 -1.86 -1.82
CA ALA A 132 17.07 -3.05 -2.41
C ALA A 132 17.44 -2.87 -3.89
N GLY A 133 17.00 -1.78 -4.53
CA GLY A 133 17.28 -1.48 -5.93
C GLY A 133 16.23 -2.02 -6.90
N ALA A 134 15.02 -2.29 -6.46
CA ALA A 134 13.93 -2.63 -7.36
C ALA A 134 13.64 -1.45 -8.30
N ALA A 135 13.36 -1.76 -9.56
CA ALA A 135 12.89 -0.79 -10.55
C ALA A 135 11.36 -0.68 -10.56
N ALA A 136 10.69 -1.76 -10.14
CA ALA A 136 9.25 -1.82 -10.12
C ALA A 136 8.73 -2.62 -8.91
N VAL A 137 7.48 -2.36 -8.54
CA VAL A 137 6.71 -3.18 -7.61
C VAL A 137 5.42 -3.61 -8.28
N ILE A 138 5.11 -4.90 -8.16
CA ILE A 138 3.87 -5.50 -8.66
C ILE A 138 3.06 -5.93 -7.44
N LEU A 139 1.82 -5.45 -7.35
CA LEU A 139 0.98 -5.74 -6.19
C LEU A 139 -0.37 -6.35 -6.58
N ALA A 140 -0.85 -7.29 -5.78
CA ALA A 140 -2.20 -7.81 -5.83
C ALA A 140 -3.15 -6.83 -5.14
N LEU A 141 -4.13 -6.31 -5.89
CA LEU A 141 -5.14 -5.39 -5.41
C LEU A 141 -6.37 -6.19 -4.95
N ASP A 142 -6.30 -6.75 -3.75
CA ASP A 142 -7.33 -7.56 -3.12
C ASP A 142 -7.38 -7.38 -1.58
N GLU A 143 -8.46 -7.84 -0.94
CA GLU A 143 -8.73 -7.66 0.49
C GLU A 143 -7.85 -8.52 1.41
N GLU A 144 -7.23 -9.57 0.90
CA GLU A 144 -6.32 -10.41 1.67
C GLU A 144 -4.92 -9.79 1.72
N THR A 145 -4.54 -9.09 0.66
CA THR A 145 -3.26 -8.39 0.57
C THR A 145 -3.31 -7.02 1.24
N LEU A 146 -4.40 -6.26 1.09
CA LEU A 146 -4.50 -4.85 1.46
C LEU A 146 -5.69 -4.56 2.36
N ARG A 147 -5.47 -3.72 3.38
CA ARG A 147 -6.54 -3.07 4.15
C ARG A 147 -7.16 -1.92 3.36
N GLU A 148 -8.31 -1.45 3.82
CA GLU A 148 -8.86 -0.18 3.36
C GLU A 148 -7.81 0.93 3.50
N ASP A 149 -7.76 1.83 2.52
CA ASP A 149 -6.81 2.94 2.47
C ASP A 149 -5.31 2.55 2.46
N ALA A 150 -4.95 1.29 2.21
CA ALA A 150 -3.57 0.83 2.22
C ALA A 150 -2.68 1.51 1.17
N LEU A 151 -3.27 1.98 0.08
CA LEU A 151 -2.58 2.67 -1.01
C LEU A 151 -2.66 4.20 -0.94
N GLN A 152 -2.99 4.75 0.23
CA GLN A 152 -2.94 6.19 0.44
C GLN A 152 -1.53 6.73 0.17
N SER A 153 -1.45 7.73 -0.70
CA SER A 153 -0.19 8.31 -1.20
C SER A 153 0.71 7.32 -1.98
N VAL A 154 0.13 6.28 -2.55
CA VAL A 154 0.78 5.44 -3.56
C VAL A 154 0.27 5.86 -4.93
N SER A 155 1.18 6.23 -5.83
CA SER A 155 0.87 6.48 -7.24
C SER A 155 0.98 5.18 -8.01
N VAL A 156 -0.10 4.75 -8.64
CA VAL A 156 -0.12 3.54 -9.47
C VAL A 156 0.06 3.93 -10.93
N ASP A 157 1.10 3.38 -11.57
CA ASP A 157 1.40 3.66 -12.99
C ASP A 157 0.57 2.80 -13.94
N VAL A 158 0.34 1.54 -13.55
CA VAL A 158 -0.44 0.59 -14.36
C VAL A 158 -1.42 -0.15 -13.46
N LEU A 159 -2.69 -0.10 -13.83
CA LEU A 159 -3.75 -0.92 -13.25
C LEU A 159 -4.18 -1.97 -14.28
N ALA A 160 -3.88 -3.24 -14.00
CA ALA A 160 -4.33 -4.36 -14.82
C ALA A 160 -5.56 -5.01 -14.19
N CYS A 161 -6.57 -5.27 -15.03
CA CYS A 161 -7.80 -5.94 -14.62
C CYS A 161 -7.97 -7.24 -15.40
N ASP A 162 -8.29 -8.33 -14.71
CA ASP A 162 -8.70 -9.57 -15.37
C ASP A 162 -9.99 -9.33 -16.17
N ASP A 163 -9.92 -9.55 -17.49
CA ASP A 163 -11.01 -9.27 -18.45
C ASP A 163 -12.31 -10.03 -18.17
N ASN A 164 -12.27 -11.09 -17.38
CA ASN A 164 -13.40 -12.01 -17.23
C ASN A 164 -14.29 -11.73 -16.01
N GLY A 165 -14.13 -10.60 -15.33
CA GLY A 165 -14.84 -10.55 -14.07
C GLY A 165 -15.31 -9.23 -13.52
N LEU A 166 -14.60 -8.14 -13.63
CA LEU A 166 -14.96 -6.89 -13.00
C LEU A 166 -15.53 -5.88 -13.97
N SER A 167 -16.68 -5.29 -13.63
CA SER A 167 -17.20 -4.10 -14.31
C SER A 167 -16.39 -2.85 -13.93
N ASP A 168 -16.45 -1.79 -14.72
CA ASP A 168 -15.78 -0.52 -14.42
C ASP A 168 -16.18 0.05 -13.06
N ALA A 169 -17.46 -0.11 -12.69
CA ALA A 169 -17.96 0.32 -11.38
C ALA A 169 -17.36 -0.50 -10.23
N GLU A 170 -17.08 -1.80 -10.41
CA GLU A 170 -16.44 -2.64 -9.41
C GLU A 170 -14.96 -2.28 -9.27
N VAL A 171 -14.26 -2.02 -10.37
CA VAL A 171 -12.88 -1.55 -10.36
C VAL A 171 -12.77 -0.20 -9.66
N ALA A 172 -13.65 0.75 -10.00
CA ALA A 172 -13.69 2.06 -9.35
C ALA A 172 -13.94 1.95 -7.83
N LYS A 173 -14.79 1.02 -7.39
CA LYS A 173 -15.01 0.74 -5.96
C LYS A 173 -13.77 0.18 -5.28
N LEU A 174 -13.05 -0.74 -5.92
CA LEU A 174 -11.82 -1.32 -5.37
C LEU A 174 -10.73 -0.26 -5.25
N VAL A 175 -10.54 0.53 -6.31
CA VAL A 175 -9.60 1.66 -6.31
C VAL A 175 -9.91 2.63 -5.17
N ALA A 176 -11.17 3.04 -5.03
CA ALA A 176 -11.61 3.93 -3.96
C ALA A 176 -11.44 3.30 -2.57
N LYS A 177 -11.75 2.01 -2.42
CA LYS A 177 -11.63 1.27 -1.15
C LYS A 177 -10.20 1.23 -0.64
N PHE A 178 -9.25 0.98 -1.52
CA PHE A 178 -7.84 0.90 -1.13
C PHE A 178 -7.13 2.25 -1.12
N GLY A 179 -7.83 3.35 -1.47
CA GLY A 179 -7.24 4.68 -1.54
C GLY A 179 -6.19 4.81 -2.64
N CYS A 180 -6.31 4.00 -3.70
CA CYS A 180 -5.39 4.01 -4.82
C CYS A 180 -5.56 5.30 -5.63
N ALA A 181 -4.47 6.01 -5.88
CA ALA A 181 -4.47 7.15 -6.77
C ALA A 181 -4.34 6.68 -8.22
N VAL A 182 -5.47 6.73 -8.94
CA VAL A 182 -5.53 6.51 -10.40
C VAL A 182 -5.57 7.89 -11.05
N GLY A 183 -4.46 8.31 -11.60
CA GLY A 183 -4.32 9.61 -12.24
C GLY A 183 -4.40 9.53 -13.78
N LYS A 184 -4.33 10.70 -14.43
CA LYS A 184 -4.31 10.79 -15.90
C LYS A 184 -3.13 10.05 -16.57
N GLN A 185 -2.09 9.72 -15.81
CA GLN A 185 -0.91 9.00 -16.27
C GLN A 185 -1.03 7.48 -16.05
N THR A 186 -1.96 7.03 -15.21
CA THR A 186 -2.19 5.61 -14.96
C THR A 186 -2.71 4.92 -16.20
N ARG A 187 -2.02 3.88 -16.64
CA ARG A 187 -2.44 3.05 -17.77
C ARG A 187 -3.30 1.90 -17.27
N ILE A 188 -4.49 1.75 -17.86
CA ILE A 188 -5.38 0.63 -17.56
C ILE A 188 -5.17 -0.43 -18.65
N ALA A 189 -4.78 -1.65 -18.25
CA ALA A 189 -4.55 -2.78 -19.14
C ALA A 189 -5.62 -3.86 -18.95
N GLY A 190 -5.83 -4.68 -19.98
CA GLY A 190 -6.77 -5.80 -19.92
C GLY A 190 -8.22 -5.44 -20.23
N ARG A 191 -8.51 -4.23 -20.76
CA ARG A 191 -9.87 -3.80 -21.12
C ARG A 191 -9.94 -3.19 -22.50
N THR A 192 -11.10 -3.31 -23.13
CA THR A 192 -11.45 -2.63 -24.38
C THR A 192 -11.67 -1.12 -24.15
N GLN A 193 -11.86 -0.34 -25.22
CA GLN A 193 -11.90 1.13 -25.26
C GLN A 193 -12.71 1.89 -24.17
N GLU A 194 -13.55 1.20 -23.39
CA GLU A 194 -14.31 1.81 -22.28
C GLU A 194 -13.45 2.10 -21.03
N SER A 195 -12.27 1.52 -20.94
CA SER A 195 -11.35 1.71 -19.81
C SER A 195 -10.73 3.11 -19.74
N ASP A 196 -10.72 3.82 -20.85
CA ASP A 196 -10.22 5.22 -20.91
C ASP A 196 -11.12 6.18 -20.10
N LEU A 197 -12.39 5.81 -19.89
CA LEU A 197 -13.34 6.62 -19.13
C LEU A 197 -13.03 6.67 -17.61
N LEU A 198 -12.39 5.63 -17.07
CA LEU A 198 -11.99 5.64 -15.65
C LEU A 198 -10.80 6.59 -15.39
N ALA A 199 -9.90 6.71 -16.35
CA ALA A 199 -8.77 7.62 -16.27
C ALA A 199 -9.16 9.11 -16.47
N GLU A 200 -10.33 9.37 -17.09
CA GLU A 200 -10.85 10.74 -17.27
C GLU A 200 -11.69 11.23 -16.05
N GLN A 201 -12.15 10.33 -15.19
CA GLN A 201 -13.00 10.66 -14.03
C GLN A 201 -12.24 10.75 -12.70
N ALA A 202 -10.98 10.37 -12.67
CA ALA A 202 -10.07 10.47 -11.53
C ALA A 202 -9.17 11.72 -11.61
#